data_f97afa05156b5d921ff4f0099fd43dd3
#
_entry.id   f97afa05156b5d921ff4f0099fd43dd3
#
_cell.length_a   1.000
_cell.length_b   1.000
_cell.length_c   1.000
_cell.angle_alpha   90.00
_cell.angle_beta   90.00
_cell.angle_gamma   90.00
#
_symmetry.space_group_name_H-M   'P 1'
#
loop_
_entity.id
_entity.type
_entity.pdbx_description
1 polymer ?
#
loop_
_entity_poly.entity_id
_entity_poly.type
_entity_poly.pdbx_seq_one_letter_code
_entity_poly.pdbx_strand_id
1 'polypeptide(L)'
;INSRNLNSRLRYDLFLTDHDALFVAVAHRWDTFAGLQTRVQLQAGYLRNLIKNESTRAWIEAGYDYTFDNRRNSENQRVICSQADVDAMIGGCTRVVRNFQDIHALRLFYGTTHAFNENVSMATGLEFLINLNELQGGEADRFEDIRLNWEASLNARLIEKLAIELKFRMQYDRVPAATEEVDTNTLISLIYSLL
;
A
#
# COMPACT_ATOMS: atom_id res chain seq x y z
N ILE A 1 21.89 -9.86 -6.90
CA ILE A 1 20.63 -9.08 -6.69
C ILE A 1 20.13 -9.47 -5.31
N ASN A 2 20.29 -8.62 -4.31
CA ASN A 2 19.77 -8.86 -2.96
C ASN A 2 18.58 -7.90 -2.72
N SER A 3 17.37 -8.34 -3.06
CA SER A 3 16.17 -7.60 -2.65
C SER A 3 16.02 -7.73 -1.13
N ARG A 4 16.12 -6.60 -0.43
CA ARG A 4 15.83 -6.53 1.00
C ARG A 4 14.62 -5.65 1.18
N ASN A 5 13.47 -6.27 1.32
CA ASN A 5 12.25 -5.60 1.73
C ASN A 5 11.66 -6.31 2.94
N LEU A 6 11.09 -5.53 3.84
CA LEU A 6 10.32 -5.99 4.99
C LEU A 6 9.03 -5.20 5.02
N ASN A 7 7.92 -5.91 5.14
CA ASN A 7 6.61 -5.30 5.32
C ASN A 7 5.91 -6.00 6.49
N SER A 8 5.48 -5.22 7.48
CA SER A 8 4.72 -5.71 8.62
C SER A 8 3.51 -4.81 8.86
N ARG A 9 2.38 -5.40 9.26
CA ARG A 9 1.16 -4.68 9.58
C ARG A 9 0.46 -5.32 10.76
N LEU A 10 0.05 -4.49 11.72
CA LEU A 10 -0.82 -4.85 12.83
C LEU A 10 -2.09 -4.02 12.71
N ARG A 11 -3.26 -4.66 12.89
CA ARG A 11 -4.56 -4.01 12.86
C ARG A 11 -5.41 -4.52 14.00
N TYR A 12 -6.16 -3.62 14.60
CA TYR A 12 -7.19 -3.92 15.60
C TYR A 12 -8.51 -3.33 15.13
N ASP A 13 -9.56 -4.17 15.13
CA ASP A 13 -10.92 -3.79 14.76
C ASP A 13 -11.82 -3.89 15.99
N LEU A 14 -12.52 -2.81 16.32
CA LEU A 14 -13.56 -2.73 17.34
C LEU A 14 -14.94 -2.81 16.67
N PHE A 15 -15.56 -3.96 16.75
CA PHE A 15 -16.89 -4.18 16.17
C PHE A 15 -17.97 -3.47 17.00
N LEU A 16 -18.70 -2.57 16.37
CA LEU A 16 -19.84 -1.83 16.95
C LEU A 16 -21.15 -2.57 16.71
N THR A 17 -21.28 -3.16 15.53
CA THR A 17 -22.42 -3.98 15.11
C THR A 17 -21.91 -5.16 14.26
N ASP A 18 -22.80 -5.99 13.75
CA ASP A 18 -22.46 -7.08 12.81
C ASP A 18 -21.91 -6.56 11.48
N HIS A 19 -22.19 -5.30 11.15
CA HIS A 19 -21.80 -4.69 9.89
C HIS A 19 -20.77 -3.56 10.04
N ASP A 20 -20.65 -2.97 11.22
CA ASP A 20 -19.90 -1.74 11.44
C ASP A 20 -18.75 -1.95 12.43
N ALA A 21 -17.57 -1.42 12.12
CA ALA A 21 -16.42 -1.45 13.02
C ALA A 21 -15.62 -0.15 12.92
N LEU A 22 -14.95 0.20 14.01
CA LEU A 22 -13.84 1.13 14.00
C LEU A 22 -12.54 0.34 13.90
N PHE A 23 -11.56 0.88 13.19
CA PHE A 23 -10.25 0.24 13.14
C PHE A 23 -9.12 1.21 13.41
N VAL A 24 -8.04 0.65 13.93
CA VAL A 24 -6.71 1.27 13.97
C VAL A 24 -5.69 0.29 13.43
N ALA A 25 -4.71 0.79 12.67
CA ALA A 25 -3.66 -0.04 12.13
C ALA A 25 -2.33 0.70 12.16
N VAL A 26 -1.25 -0.05 12.33
CA VAL A 26 0.12 0.39 12.15
C VAL A 26 0.79 -0.53 11.13
N ALA A 27 1.49 0.07 10.17
CA ALA A 27 2.28 -0.68 9.21
C ALA A 27 3.71 -0.11 9.18
N HIS A 28 4.66 -0.99 8.95
CA HIS A 28 6.06 -0.64 8.74
C HIS A 28 6.55 -1.30 7.47
N ARG A 29 7.17 -0.51 6.60
CA ARG A 29 7.82 -0.99 5.37
C ARG A 29 9.26 -0.49 5.33
N TRP A 30 10.14 -1.38 4.97
CA TRP A 30 11.51 -1.11 4.61
C TRP A 30 11.78 -1.69 3.23
N ASP A 31 12.27 -0.89 2.29
CA ASP A 31 12.49 -1.30 0.91
C ASP A 31 13.67 -0.54 0.32
N THR A 32 14.84 -1.20 0.32
CA THR A 32 16.08 -0.59 -0.18
C THR A 32 16.06 -0.33 -1.67
N PHE A 33 15.26 -1.07 -2.45
CA PHE A 33 15.15 -0.86 -3.91
C PHE A 33 14.26 0.33 -4.25
N ALA A 34 13.21 0.56 -3.48
CA ALA A 34 12.36 1.74 -3.62
C ALA A 34 12.99 3.01 -3.03
N GLY A 35 14.30 2.99 -2.64
CA GLY A 35 14.94 4.12 -1.97
C GLY A 35 14.34 4.46 -0.61
N LEU A 36 13.57 3.53 -0.04
CA LEU A 36 12.83 3.71 1.18
C LEU A 36 13.59 3.07 2.35
N GLN A 37 14.18 3.90 3.21
CA GLN A 37 14.85 3.40 4.41
C GLN A 37 13.86 2.92 5.44
N THR A 38 12.76 3.66 5.62
CA THR A 38 11.64 3.23 6.44
C THR A 38 10.38 4.03 6.09
N ARG A 39 9.25 3.35 6.09
CA ARG A 39 7.91 3.95 6.05
C ARG A 39 7.13 3.43 7.24
N VAL A 40 6.61 4.32 8.04
CA VAL A 40 5.67 4.01 9.11
C VAL A 40 4.33 4.62 8.74
N GLN A 41 3.27 3.80 8.78
CA GLN A 41 1.91 4.25 8.51
C GLN A 41 1.05 4.00 9.74
N LEU A 42 0.29 5.01 10.14
CA LEU A 42 -0.73 4.93 11.19
C LEU A 42 -2.08 5.21 10.54
N GLN A 43 -3.00 4.27 10.67
CA GLN A 43 -4.33 4.37 10.06
C GLN A 43 -5.39 4.26 11.15
N ALA A 44 -6.44 5.07 11.03
CA ALA A 44 -7.64 4.95 11.84
C ALA A 44 -8.86 5.27 11.00
N GLY A 45 -9.97 4.56 11.22
CA GLY A 45 -11.16 4.79 10.42
C GLY A 45 -12.33 3.91 10.79
N TYR A 46 -13.32 3.96 9.93
CA TYR A 46 -14.57 3.24 10.01
C TYR A 46 -14.67 2.24 8.87
N LEU A 47 -15.15 1.05 9.20
CA LEU A 47 -15.43 -0.05 8.27
C LEU A 47 -16.91 -0.37 8.28
N ARG A 48 -17.50 -0.54 7.10
CA ARG A 48 -18.86 -1.05 6.92
C ARG A 48 -18.89 -2.22 5.96
N ASN A 49 -19.42 -3.36 6.43
CA ASN A 49 -19.73 -4.50 5.58
C ASN A 49 -21.00 -4.19 4.78
N LEU A 50 -20.88 -4.16 3.45
CA LEU A 50 -21.99 -3.96 2.51
C LEU A 50 -22.71 -5.28 2.24
N ILE A 51 -21.94 -6.34 2.11
CA ILE A 51 -22.40 -7.71 1.89
C ILE A 51 -21.65 -8.59 2.88
N LYS A 52 -22.35 -9.44 3.58
CA LYS A 52 -21.79 -10.41 4.52
C LYS A 52 -22.67 -11.65 4.53
N ASN A 53 -22.34 -12.61 3.66
CA ASN A 53 -22.98 -13.92 3.61
C ASN A 53 -21.91 -15.03 3.55
N GLU A 54 -22.32 -16.28 3.46
CA GLU A 54 -21.42 -17.44 3.51
C GLU A 54 -20.39 -17.47 2.35
N SER A 55 -20.77 -17.00 1.17
CA SER A 55 -19.89 -17.03 -0.02
C SER A 55 -19.24 -15.70 -0.35
N THR A 56 -19.82 -14.57 0.10
CA THR A 56 -19.39 -13.24 -0.32
C THR A 56 -19.31 -12.31 0.87
N ARG A 57 -18.19 -11.61 0.97
CA ARG A 57 -18.04 -10.45 1.83
C ARG A 57 -17.57 -9.28 0.98
N ALA A 58 -18.28 -8.14 1.06
CA ALA A 58 -17.83 -6.88 0.48
C ALA A 58 -17.93 -5.78 1.54
N TRP A 59 -16.90 -4.94 1.63
CA TRP A 59 -16.85 -3.86 2.62
C TRP A 59 -16.17 -2.63 2.07
N ILE A 60 -16.47 -1.51 2.70
CA ILE A 60 -15.82 -0.23 2.48
C ILE A 60 -15.19 0.26 3.77
N GLU A 61 -14.10 1.01 3.64
CA GLU A 61 -13.48 1.71 4.75
C GLU A 61 -13.27 3.17 4.36
N ALA A 62 -13.47 4.06 5.32
CA ALA A 62 -13.12 5.47 5.21
C ALA A 62 -12.36 5.87 6.46
N GLY A 63 -11.27 6.59 6.31
CA GLY A 63 -10.42 6.92 7.44
C GLY A 63 -9.30 7.88 7.11
N TYR A 64 -8.43 8.01 8.06
CA TYR A 64 -7.25 8.84 8.03
C TYR A 64 -6.00 7.98 8.00
N ASP A 65 -5.03 8.38 7.20
CA ASP A 65 -3.70 7.77 7.09
C ASP A 65 -2.65 8.84 7.41
N TYR A 66 -1.78 8.54 8.35
CA TYR A 66 -0.55 9.27 8.58
C TYR A 66 0.61 8.41 8.14
N THR A 67 1.40 8.89 7.19
CA THR A 67 2.60 8.22 6.67
C THR A 67 3.84 9.05 6.97
N PHE A 68 4.80 8.46 7.66
CA PHE A 68 6.15 8.98 7.82
C PHE A 68 7.10 8.19 6.93
N ASP A 69 7.71 8.88 5.96
CA ASP A 69 8.70 8.33 5.05
C ASP A 69 10.10 8.85 5.40
N ASN A 70 11.04 7.94 5.57
CA ASN A 70 12.46 8.22 5.57
C ASN A 70 13.08 7.62 4.31
N ARG A 71 13.55 8.47 3.41
CA ARG A 71 14.10 8.13 2.10
C ARG A 71 15.61 8.12 2.14
N ARG A 72 16.22 7.25 1.36
CA ARG A 72 17.68 7.13 1.26
C ARG A 72 18.12 7.17 -0.20
N ASN A 73 19.25 7.83 -0.46
CA ASN A 73 19.91 7.70 -1.75
C ASN A 73 20.42 6.28 -1.93
N SER A 74 20.17 5.68 -3.08
CA SER A 74 20.85 4.46 -3.55
C SER A 74 21.49 4.70 -4.91
N GLU A 75 22.48 3.90 -5.26
CA GLU A 75 23.28 4.07 -6.50
C GLU A 75 22.43 4.02 -7.79
N ASN A 76 21.21 3.47 -7.73
CA ASN A 76 20.32 3.32 -8.89
C ASN A 76 18.98 4.04 -8.72
N GLN A 77 18.87 4.94 -7.76
CA GLN A 77 17.59 5.56 -7.41
C GLN A 77 17.73 7.06 -7.21
N ARG A 78 16.57 7.69 -7.10
CA ARG A 78 16.34 9.10 -6.91
C ARG A 78 17.34 9.75 -5.95
N VAL A 79 18.04 10.72 -6.46
CA VAL A 79 18.95 11.54 -5.67
C VAL A 79 18.13 12.50 -4.80
N ILE A 80 18.52 12.66 -3.54
CA ILE A 80 17.99 13.71 -2.69
C ILE A 80 18.50 15.05 -3.23
N CYS A 81 17.56 15.93 -3.61
CA CYS A 81 17.85 17.19 -4.26
C CYS A 81 17.49 18.35 -3.33
N SER A 82 18.47 19.19 -3.02
CA SER A 82 18.22 20.49 -2.38
C SER A 82 17.76 21.52 -3.41
N GLN A 83 17.25 22.68 -2.97
CA GLN A 83 16.93 23.77 -3.87
C GLN A 83 18.18 24.20 -4.69
N ALA A 84 19.35 24.27 -4.07
CA ALA A 84 20.58 24.62 -4.76
C ALA A 84 20.97 23.61 -5.85
N ASP A 85 20.68 22.32 -5.65
CA ASP A 85 20.94 21.27 -6.66
C ASP A 85 19.98 21.39 -7.84
N VAL A 86 18.72 21.75 -7.58
CA VAL A 86 17.72 22.04 -8.63
C VAL A 86 18.11 23.26 -9.44
N ASP A 87 18.49 24.35 -8.78
CA ASP A 87 18.89 25.60 -9.43
C ASP A 87 20.16 25.43 -10.27
N ALA A 88 21.08 24.56 -9.84
CA ALA A 88 22.32 24.23 -10.54
C ALA A 88 22.19 23.04 -11.50
N MET A 89 21.03 22.40 -11.61
CA MET A 89 20.77 21.18 -12.40
C MET A 89 21.77 20.02 -12.11
N ILE A 90 22.23 19.94 -10.87
CA ILE A 90 23.21 18.94 -10.45
C ILE A 90 22.55 17.57 -10.35
N GLY A 91 23.19 16.53 -10.91
CA GLY A 91 22.77 15.13 -10.76
C GLY A 91 21.38 14.81 -11.34
N GLY A 92 20.87 15.63 -12.29
CA GLY A 92 19.55 15.45 -12.88
C GLY A 92 18.40 15.90 -11.96
N CYS A 93 18.69 16.69 -10.92
CA CYS A 93 17.68 17.26 -10.03
C CYS A 93 16.79 18.25 -10.78
N THR A 94 15.53 17.87 -10.94
CA THR A 94 14.47 18.72 -11.53
C THR A 94 13.51 19.27 -10.49
N ARG A 95 13.55 18.72 -9.29
CA ARG A 95 12.72 19.14 -8.15
C ARG A 95 13.41 18.86 -6.81
N VAL A 96 13.04 19.58 -5.77
CA VAL A 96 13.53 19.33 -4.41
C VAL A 96 13.01 17.99 -3.91
N VAL A 97 13.88 17.15 -3.38
CA VAL A 97 13.55 15.86 -2.77
C VAL A 97 14.16 15.79 -1.39
N ARG A 98 13.37 15.63 -0.37
CA ARG A 98 13.81 15.57 1.02
C ARG A 98 13.93 14.12 1.53
N ASN A 99 14.78 13.92 2.53
CA ASN A 99 14.96 12.64 3.20
C ASN A 99 13.69 12.21 3.94
N PHE A 100 12.95 13.18 4.50
CA PHE A 100 11.78 12.93 5.34
C PHE A 100 10.55 13.53 4.69
N GLN A 101 9.46 12.77 4.73
CA GLN A 101 8.13 13.20 4.31
C GLN A 101 7.12 12.81 5.39
N ASP A 102 6.32 13.80 5.81
CA ASP A 102 5.14 13.59 6.64
C ASP A 102 3.92 13.76 5.74
N ILE A 103 3.14 12.71 5.56
CA ILE A 103 1.99 12.70 4.66
C ILE A 103 0.74 12.39 5.48
N HIS A 104 -0.17 13.34 5.50
CA HIS A 104 -1.50 13.18 6.05
C HIS A 104 -2.47 12.92 4.89
N ALA A 105 -3.22 11.84 4.91
CA ALA A 105 -4.09 11.48 3.81
C ALA A 105 -5.50 11.07 4.25
N LEU A 106 -6.48 11.39 3.41
CA LEU A 106 -7.77 10.72 3.43
C LEU A 106 -7.59 9.35 2.80
N ARG A 107 -8.07 8.31 3.48
CA ARG A 107 -8.04 6.92 3.02
C ARG A 107 -9.44 6.44 2.72
N LEU A 108 -9.62 5.89 1.52
CA LEU A 108 -10.79 5.12 1.13
C LEU A 108 -10.33 3.72 0.72
N PHE A 109 -11.09 2.71 1.11
CA PHE A 109 -10.79 1.33 0.75
C PHE A 109 -12.08 0.60 0.41
N TYR A 110 -12.01 -0.22 -0.64
CA TYR A 110 -13.01 -1.20 -0.98
C TYR A 110 -12.38 -2.58 -0.99
N GLY A 111 -13.00 -3.52 -0.32
CA GLY A 111 -12.57 -4.92 -0.31
C GLY A 111 -13.71 -5.86 -0.62
N THR A 112 -13.40 -6.95 -1.33
CA THR A 112 -14.35 -8.05 -1.50
C THR A 112 -13.64 -9.39 -1.50
N THR A 113 -14.30 -10.38 -0.93
CA THR A 113 -13.94 -11.79 -1.05
C THR A 113 -15.14 -12.57 -1.55
N HIS A 114 -14.92 -13.53 -2.44
CA HIS A 114 -15.95 -14.39 -2.97
C HIS A 114 -15.46 -15.83 -3.08
N ALA A 115 -16.20 -16.76 -2.50
CA ALA A 115 -16.00 -18.19 -2.68
C ALA A 115 -16.92 -18.68 -3.81
N PHE A 116 -16.34 -19.07 -4.95
CA PHE A 116 -17.09 -19.65 -6.07
C PHE A 116 -17.59 -21.05 -5.72
N ASN A 117 -16.79 -21.78 -4.96
CA ASN A 117 -17.10 -23.09 -4.39
C ASN A 117 -16.11 -23.39 -3.25
N GLU A 118 -16.17 -24.60 -2.66
CA GLU A 118 -15.32 -25.02 -1.56
C GLU A 118 -13.81 -25.00 -1.89
N ASN A 119 -13.45 -25.02 -3.16
CA ASN A 119 -12.07 -25.11 -3.62
C ASN A 119 -11.53 -23.81 -4.26
N VAL A 120 -12.40 -22.93 -4.73
CA VAL A 120 -11.97 -21.74 -5.45
C VAL A 120 -12.54 -20.49 -4.81
N SER A 121 -11.66 -19.55 -4.49
CA SER A 121 -12.03 -18.26 -3.93
C SER A 121 -11.20 -17.12 -4.55
N MET A 122 -11.78 -15.94 -4.56
CA MET A 122 -11.16 -14.71 -5.04
C MET A 122 -11.21 -13.67 -3.92
N ALA A 123 -10.17 -12.86 -3.82
CA ALA A 123 -10.18 -11.65 -3.02
C ALA A 123 -9.63 -10.48 -3.84
N THR A 124 -10.21 -9.29 -3.64
CA THR A 124 -9.63 -8.06 -4.18
C THR A 124 -9.80 -6.91 -3.20
N GLY A 125 -8.84 -5.99 -3.20
CA GLY A 125 -8.82 -4.79 -2.39
C GLY A 125 -8.29 -3.62 -3.20
N LEU A 126 -9.00 -2.49 -3.13
CA LEU A 126 -8.64 -1.23 -3.76
C LEU A 126 -8.54 -0.17 -2.69
N GLU A 127 -7.35 0.39 -2.49
CA GLU A 127 -7.07 1.47 -1.57
C GLU A 127 -6.75 2.74 -2.34
N PHE A 128 -7.39 3.82 -1.96
CA PHE A 128 -7.18 5.15 -2.50
C PHE A 128 -6.77 6.08 -1.36
N LEU A 129 -5.68 6.81 -1.56
CA LEU A 129 -5.14 7.77 -0.62
C LEU A 129 -4.96 9.10 -1.33
N ILE A 130 -5.40 10.18 -0.71
CA ILE A 130 -5.20 11.54 -1.20
C ILE A 130 -4.63 12.40 -0.08
N ASN A 131 -3.52 13.09 -0.33
CA ASN A 131 -2.86 13.92 0.67
C ASN A 131 -3.73 15.11 1.08
N LEU A 132 -3.68 15.46 2.37
CA LEU A 132 -4.39 16.58 2.98
C LEU A 132 -3.47 17.76 3.29
N ASN A 133 -2.15 17.55 3.26
CA ASN A 133 -1.13 18.58 3.49
C ASN A 133 -0.25 18.76 2.25
N GLU A 134 0.39 19.88 2.15
CA GLU A 134 1.47 20.09 1.19
C GLU A 134 2.65 19.17 1.56
N LEU A 135 3.24 18.52 0.55
CA LEU A 135 4.42 17.71 0.76
C LEU A 135 5.64 18.60 0.93
N GLN A 136 6.52 18.20 1.84
CA GLN A 136 7.70 18.97 2.16
C GLN A 136 8.60 19.13 0.94
N GLY A 137 9.06 20.36 0.70
CA GLY A 137 9.90 20.69 -0.45
C GLY A 137 9.13 21.08 -1.72
N GLY A 138 7.81 21.29 -1.64
CA GLY A 138 6.97 21.63 -2.79
C GLY A 138 6.81 20.49 -3.79
N GLU A 139 6.94 19.25 -3.34
CA GLU A 139 6.79 18.07 -4.19
C GLU A 139 5.36 17.89 -4.71
N ALA A 140 4.37 18.23 -3.88
CA ALA A 140 2.97 18.30 -4.27
C ALA A 140 2.19 19.22 -3.33
N ASP A 141 1.20 19.92 -3.87
CA ASP A 141 0.22 20.69 -3.10
C ASP A 141 -0.84 19.76 -2.47
N ARG A 142 -1.75 20.34 -1.70
CA ARG A 142 -2.89 19.62 -1.14
C ARG A 142 -3.71 18.96 -2.23
N PHE A 143 -4.10 17.71 -2.02
CA PHE A 143 -4.91 16.88 -2.93
C PHE A 143 -4.22 16.54 -4.26
N GLU A 144 -2.95 16.82 -4.42
CA GLU A 144 -2.22 16.51 -5.64
C GLU A 144 -1.49 15.17 -5.59
N ASP A 145 -1.03 14.75 -4.40
CA ASP A 145 -0.44 13.41 -4.23
C ASP A 145 -1.55 12.37 -4.07
N ILE A 146 -1.76 11.62 -5.13
CA ILE A 146 -2.74 10.53 -5.18
C ILE A 146 -1.99 9.21 -5.22
N ARG A 147 -2.33 8.30 -4.32
CA ARG A 147 -1.81 6.94 -4.28
C ARG A 147 -2.95 5.94 -4.41
N LEU A 148 -2.77 4.95 -5.28
CA LEU A 148 -3.70 3.88 -5.51
C LEU A 148 -2.99 2.54 -5.31
N ASN A 149 -3.53 1.69 -4.44
CA ASN A 149 -3.05 0.33 -4.24
C ASN A 149 -4.18 -0.63 -4.61
N TRP A 150 -3.93 -1.49 -5.58
CA TRP A 150 -4.85 -2.55 -5.96
C TRP A 150 -4.20 -3.91 -5.78
N GLU A 151 -4.88 -4.78 -5.04
CA GLU A 151 -4.49 -6.18 -4.91
C GLU A 151 -5.66 -7.07 -5.36
N ALA A 152 -5.34 -8.13 -6.08
CA ALA A 152 -6.30 -9.17 -6.43
C ALA A 152 -5.61 -10.53 -6.24
N SER A 153 -6.33 -11.51 -5.70
CA SER A 153 -5.85 -12.87 -5.57
C SER A 153 -6.92 -13.88 -5.94
N LEU A 154 -6.49 -14.95 -6.57
CA LEU A 154 -7.28 -16.13 -6.88
C LEU A 154 -6.63 -17.33 -6.21
N ASN A 155 -7.38 -18.00 -5.35
CA ASN A 155 -6.93 -19.20 -4.64
C ASN A 155 -7.70 -20.40 -5.16
N ALA A 156 -6.97 -21.49 -5.47
CA ALA A 156 -7.56 -22.75 -5.89
C ALA A 156 -6.95 -23.91 -5.09
N ARG A 157 -7.77 -24.64 -4.32
CA ARG A 157 -7.39 -25.86 -3.64
C ARG A 157 -7.38 -27.00 -4.67
N LEU A 158 -6.22 -27.58 -4.90
CA LEU A 158 -6.05 -28.69 -5.86
C LEU A 158 -6.37 -30.03 -5.21
N ILE A 159 -5.93 -30.23 -3.97
CA ILE A 159 -6.21 -31.37 -3.12
C ILE A 159 -6.27 -30.89 -1.66
N GLU A 160 -6.63 -31.78 -0.73
CA GLU A 160 -6.83 -31.45 0.70
C GLU A 160 -5.70 -30.61 1.32
N LYS A 161 -4.45 -30.90 0.94
CA LYS A 161 -3.25 -30.26 1.51
C LYS A 161 -2.51 -29.34 0.55
N LEU A 162 -2.96 -29.20 -0.69
CA LEU A 162 -2.25 -28.42 -1.71
C LEU A 162 -3.17 -27.39 -2.34
N ALA A 163 -2.76 -26.13 -2.32
CA ALA A 163 -3.42 -25.04 -3.00
C ALA A 163 -2.45 -24.24 -3.87
N ILE A 164 -2.97 -23.58 -4.89
CA ILE A 164 -2.27 -22.60 -5.70
C ILE A 164 -2.90 -21.23 -5.49
N GLU A 165 -2.08 -20.21 -5.37
CA GLU A 165 -2.49 -18.82 -5.31
C GLU A 165 -1.86 -18.04 -6.46
N LEU A 166 -2.69 -17.32 -7.20
CA LEU A 166 -2.26 -16.27 -8.12
C LEU A 166 -2.56 -14.92 -7.47
N LYS A 167 -1.56 -14.12 -7.22
CA LYS A 167 -1.69 -12.78 -6.64
C LYS A 167 -1.15 -11.73 -7.60
N PHE A 168 -1.95 -10.70 -7.83
CA PHE A 168 -1.59 -9.50 -8.57
C PHE A 168 -1.63 -8.30 -7.63
N ARG A 169 -0.62 -7.43 -7.74
CA ARG A 169 -0.57 -6.15 -7.04
C ARG A 169 -0.19 -5.06 -8.02
N MET A 170 -0.88 -3.93 -7.95
CA MET A 170 -0.54 -2.69 -8.64
C MET A 170 -0.50 -1.57 -7.61
N GLN A 171 0.54 -0.76 -7.66
CA GLN A 171 0.71 0.44 -6.85
C GLN A 171 0.95 1.62 -7.80
N TYR A 172 0.14 2.64 -7.66
CA TYR A 172 0.34 3.94 -8.31
C TYR A 172 0.63 4.97 -7.24
N ASP A 173 1.67 5.75 -7.46
CA ASP A 173 2.08 6.85 -6.60
C ASP A 173 2.44 8.04 -7.50
N ARG A 174 1.67 9.13 -7.42
CA ARG A 174 1.91 10.33 -8.25
C ARG A 174 3.22 11.03 -7.90
N VAL A 175 3.66 10.93 -6.64
CA VAL A 175 4.92 11.50 -6.15
C VAL A 175 5.78 10.37 -5.57
N PRO A 176 6.25 9.45 -6.44
CA PRO A 176 6.90 8.24 -5.97
C PRO A 176 8.24 8.52 -5.29
N ALA A 177 8.58 7.72 -4.29
CA ALA A 177 9.92 7.73 -3.72
C ALA A 177 10.97 7.20 -4.71
N ALA A 178 10.58 6.30 -5.62
CA ALA A 178 11.36 5.83 -6.78
C ALA A 178 11.03 6.67 -8.04
N THR A 179 11.62 6.30 -9.17
CA THR A 179 11.42 7.02 -10.45
C THR A 179 10.13 6.67 -11.16
N GLU A 180 9.56 5.51 -10.87
CA GLU A 180 8.38 4.99 -11.55
C GLU A 180 7.11 5.29 -10.74
N GLU A 181 6.09 5.81 -11.41
CA GLU A 181 4.78 6.11 -10.80
C GLU A 181 3.94 4.84 -10.62
N VAL A 182 4.15 3.83 -11.44
CA VAL A 182 3.40 2.56 -11.42
C VAL A 182 4.33 1.41 -11.15
N ASP A 183 4.04 0.65 -10.12
CA ASP A 183 4.70 -0.63 -9.81
C ASP A 183 3.69 -1.76 -9.87
N THR A 184 4.04 -2.85 -10.54
CA THR A 184 3.21 -4.04 -10.67
C THR A 184 3.98 -5.30 -10.27
N ASN A 185 3.31 -6.18 -9.57
CA ASN A 185 3.88 -7.46 -9.15
C ASN A 185 2.86 -8.58 -9.35
N THR A 186 3.30 -9.67 -9.96
CA THR A 186 2.51 -10.90 -10.08
C THR A 186 3.25 -12.04 -9.42
N LEU A 187 2.59 -12.73 -8.50
CA LEU A 187 3.14 -13.84 -7.75
C LEU A 187 2.27 -15.08 -7.93
N ILE A 188 2.91 -16.20 -8.22
CA ILE A 188 2.27 -17.52 -8.17
C ILE A 188 2.90 -18.28 -7.00
N SER A 189 2.06 -18.74 -6.10
CA SER A 189 2.47 -19.48 -4.90
C SER A 189 1.86 -20.87 -4.90
N LEU A 190 2.66 -21.85 -4.52
CA LEU A 190 2.19 -23.20 -4.20
C LEU A 190 2.18 -23.33 -2.67
N ILE A 191 1.02 -23.59 -2.10
CA ILE A 191 0.80 -23.63 -0.66
C ILE A 191 0.55 -25.08 -0.26
N TYR A 192 1.41 -25.62 0.60
CA TYR A 192 1.26 -26.97 1.17
C TYR A 192 0.99 -26.89 2.66
N SER A 193 -0.10 -27.50 3.13
CA SER A 193 -0.45 -27.59 4.55
C SER A 193 0.12 -28.86 5.16
N LEU A 194 0.91 -28.70 6.23
CA LEU A 194 1.55 -29.82 6.94
C LEU A 194 0.66 -30.46 8.03
N LEU A 195 -0.50 -29.87 8.34
CA LEU A 195 -1.45 -30.33 9.38
C LEU A 195 -2.62 -31.07 8.77
#